data_9e74a4eeb5dd1af6b79939571f65bb39
#
_entry.id   9e74a4eeb5dd1af6b79939571f65bb39
#
_cell.length_a   1.000
_cell.length_b   1.000
_cell.length_c   1.000
_cell.angle_alpha   90.00
_cell.angle_beta   90.00
_cell.angle_gamma   90.00
#
_symmetry.space_group_name_H-M   'P 1'
#
loop_
_entity.id
_entity.type
_entity.pdbx_description
1 polymer ?
#
loop_
_entity_poly.entity_id
_entity_poly.type
_entity_poly.pdbx_seq_one_letter_code
_entity_poly.pdbx_strand_id
1 'polypeptide(L)'
;MGDHQTQSLWQMRLGSALRTALACIIVGCTTLYGPPQLQKYLTYSSFSYITTILIVPDATVGDVMRSCWHVIFATAQVLVSSVLTLWLVEPKNFSVGVAAAAVALSAFVVALPESTHLMSKRIAFGQFVNVYVGTVIHGAQTGVVMHPLGVASSTALGALASVVAVLFPYPRLSYYEVCKSWQLYAGNASQRLTRFVEAIVSRDKSGALELLSQGQSLSKEAAKLLHSITNNLETMVWERPHIKFLKPKYMDLGERLQEMEVPLRGLEIALSSCSSHPVNLIDEELRGNLQSSEAHVRLRLLQAKYSLPSDATLAPESDREIFDKPLLTKKPTTKNREDLPAFFFLYCMELLLENQPIARNPGNTRKPNQEPIDSQNQQRWNFKGVWRNILPSRRSLIFALKCSLALGLAVLFGLLYNKENGYWSGLTIAISFVTGRQATFTVTNARVQGTALGSIYGILWFFIFHGLEKFRLLPLIPWIFICHFLRYSRMYGQAGGISAAIGALLILGRDNYGAPSEFAIARIIEASIGLLCFLTVEIAFIQ
;
A
#
# COMPACT_ATOMS: atom_id res chain seq x y z
N MET A 1 25.74 17.00 2.58
CA MET A 1 24.72 16.01 2.99
C MET A 1 23.75 15.63 1.86
N GLY A 2 23.48 16.49 0.88
CA GLY A 2 22.56 16.22 -0.24
C GLY A 2 22.98 15.06 -1.15
N ASP A 3 24.25 14.92 -1.48
CA ASP A 3 24.72 13.95 -2.48
C ASP A 3 24.60 12.49 -2.01
N HIS A 4 24.93 12.19 -0.78
CA HIS A 4 24.78 10.83 -0.25
C HIS A 4 23.30 10.39 -0.14
N GLN A 5 22.40 11.31 0.12
CA GLN A 5 20.97 11.03 0.22
C GLN A 5 20.35 10.81 -1.16
N THR A 6 20.76 11.60 -2.16
CA THR A 6 20.34 11.40 -3.55
C THR A 6 20.88 10.09 -4.11
N GLN A 7 22.14 9.75 -3.85
CA GLN A 7 22.75 8.50 -4.31
C GLN A 7 22.07 7.26 -3.71
N SER A 8 21.70 7.29 -2.43
CA SER A 8 20.97 6.18 -1.78
C SER A 8 19.58 5.98 -2.37
N LEU A 9 18.88 7.06 -2.72
CA LEU A 9 17.57 7.02 -3.38
C LEU A 9 17.67 6.43 -4.80
N TRP A 10 18.71 6.79 -5.55
CA TRP A 10 18.96 6.23 -6.88
C TRP A 10 19.21 4.73 -6.84
N GLN A 11 20.05 4.26 -5.92
CA GLN A 11 20.34 2.84 -5.73
C GLN A 11 19.08 2.04 -5.36
N MET A 12 18.23 2.60 -4.51
CA MET A 12 16.97 1.96 -4.13
C MET A 12 16.02 1.84 -5.33
N ARG A 13 15.89 2.91 -6.13
CA ARG A 13 15.05 2.92 -7.34
C ARG A 13 15.57 1.95 -8.39
N LEU A 14 16.88 1.92 -8.62
CA LEU A 14 17.52 1.00 -9.56
C LEU A 14 17.32 -0.45 -9.14
N GLY A 15 17.48 -0.75 -7.85
CA GLY A 15 17.25 -2.10 -7.30
C GLY A 15 15.80 -2.56 -7.47
N SER A 16 14.83 -1.66 -7.28
CA SER A 16 13.41 -1.97 -7.49
C SER A 16 13.08 -2.20 -8.98
N ALA A 17 13.65 -1.38 -9.88
CA ALA A 17 13.52 -1.57 -11.32
C ALA A 17 14.11 -2.92 -11.79
N LEU A 18 15.30 -3.27 -11.28
CA LEU A 18 15.94 -4.58 -11.57
C LEU A 18 15.09 -5.76 -11.13
N ARG A 19 14.50 -5.72 -9.92
CA ARG A 19 13.62 -6.79 -9.44
C ARG A 19 12.37 -6.93 -10.31
N THR A 20 11.76 -5.81 -10.69
CA THR A 20 10.59 -5.83 -11.57
C THR A 20 10.95 -6.39 -12.95
N ALA A 21 12.09 -5.99 -13.51
CA ALA A 21 12.59 -6.53 -14.77
C ALA A 21 12.88 -8.04 -14.66
N LEU A 22 13.55 -8.48 -13.59
CA LEU A 22 13.85 -9.90 -13.34
C LEU A 22 12.56 -10.72 -13.26
N ALA A 23 11.56 -10.24 -12.52
CA ALA A 23 10.27 -10.93 -12.41
C ALA A 23 9.58 -11.08 -13.79
N CYS A 24 9.56 -10.02 -14.58
CA CYS A 24 9.01 -10.06 -15.94
C CYS A 24 9.82 -10.99 -16.87
N ILE A 25 11.15 -11.03 -16.73
CA ILE A 25 12.01 -11.96 -17.49
C ILE A 25 11.69 -13.42 -17.11
N ILE A 26 11.52 -13.72 -15.82
CA ILE A 26 11.15 -15.07 -15.36
C ILE A 26 9.81 -15.50 -16.00
N VAL A 27 8.79 -14.62 -15.95
CA VAL A 27 7.50 -14.89 -16.59
C VAL A 27 7.69 -15.06 -18.10
N GLY A 28 8.46 -14.18 -18.77
CA GLY A 28 8.72 -14.24 -20.19
C GLY A 28 9.45 -15.51 -20.61
N CYS A 29 10.50 -15.88 -19.91
CA CYS A 29 11.23 -17.14 -20.18
C CYS A 29 10.33 -18.35 -20.01
N THR A 30 9.48 -18.37 -18.97
CA THR A 30 8.59 -19.49 -18.71
C THR A 30 7.47 -19.60 -19.75
N THR A 31 6.91 -18.48 -20.19
CA THR A 31 5.78 -18.46 -21.13
C THR A 31 6.21 -18.64 -22.59
N LEU A 32 7.37 -18.08 -22.99
CA LEU A 32 7.86 -18.14 -24.38
C LEU A 32 8.77 -19.33 -24.66
N TYR A 33 9.63 -19.70 -23.70
CA TYR A 33 10.66 -20.73 -23.89
C TYR A 33 10.50 -21.93 -22.97
N GLY A 34 9.44 -21.95 -22.14
CA GLY A 34 9.16 -23.07 -21.24
C GLY A 34 8.77 -24.34 -21.98
N PRO A 35 8.81 -25.49 -21.30
CA PRO A 35 8.42 -26.78 -21.94
C PRO A 35 6.95 -26.74 -22.39
N PRO A 36 6.61 -27.37 -23.54
CA PRO A 36 5.25 -27.34 -24.11
C PRO A 36 4.16 -27.81 -23.15
N GLN A 37 4.51 -28.73 -22.26
CA GLN A 37 3.62 -29.21 -21.20
C GLN A 37 3.19 -28.11 -20.25
N LEU A 38 4.10 -27.22 -19.85
CA LEU A 38 3.83 -26.10 -18.97
C LEU A 38 3.05 -25.01 -19.69
N GLN A 39 3.39 -24.71 -20.95
CA GLN A 39 2.70 -23.72 -21.78
C GLN A 39 1.21 -24.05 -21.95
N LYS A 40 0.85 -25.33 -22.03
CA LYS A 40 -0.55 -25.77 -22.12
C LYS A 40 -1.40 -25.36 -20.92
N TYR A 41 -0.79 -25.23 -19.73
CA TYR A 41 -1.49 -24.76 -18.51
C TYR A 41 -1.42 -23.25 -18.32
N LEU A 42 -0.53 -22.55 -19.02
CA LEU A 42 -0.34 -21.10 -18.92
C LEU A 42 -1.09 -20.35 -20.04
N THR A 43 -2.40 -20.54 -20.09
CA THR A 43 -3.25 -20.05 -21.19
C THR A 43 -3.30 -18.51 -21.27
N TYR A 44 -3.07 -17.82 -20.15
CA TYR A 44 -3.17 -16.36 -20.04
C TYR A 44 -1.87 -15.72 -19.56
N SER A 45 -0.82 -15.80 -20.37
CA SER A 45 0.52 -15.22 -20.09
C SER A 45 0.44 -13.74 -19.72
N SER A 46 -0.43 -13.00 -20.39
CA SER A 46 -0.70 -11.57 -20.14
C SER A 46 -1.05 -11.29 -18.69
N PHE A 47 -1.84 -12.15 -18.07
CA PHE A 47 -2.27 -11.96 -16.68
C PHE A 47 -1.15 -12.26 -15.68
N SER A 48 -0.19 -13.12 -16.03
CA SER A 48 1.02 -13.34 -15.23
C SER A 48 1.87 -12.07 -15.13
N TYR A 49 2.06 -11.32 -16.24
CA TYR A 49 2.77 -10.04 -16.24
C TYR A 49 2.05 -8.97 -15.40
N ILE A 50 0.72 -8.88 -15.55
CA ILE A 50 -0.08 -7.93 -14.76
C ILE A 50 0.08 -8.22 -13.27
N THR A 51 -0.02 -9.47 -12.87
CA THR A 51 0.14 -9.91 -11.47
C THR A 51 1.52 -9.53 -10.95
N THR A 52 2.57 -9.79 -11.73
CA THR A 52 3.95 -9.47 -11.38
C THR A 52 4.17 -7.97 -11.20
N ILE A 53 3.73 -7.15 -12.15
CA ILE A 53 3.88 -5.69 -12.10
C ILE A 53 3.01 -5.07 -10.98
N LEU A 54 1.94 -5.74 -10.57
CA LEU A 54 1.12 -5.29 -9.45
C LEU A 54 1.79 -5.56 -8.09
N ILE A 55 2.59 -6.63 -7.98
CA ILE A 55 3.18 -7.11 -6.71
C ILE A 55 4.57 -6.55 -6.46
N VAL A 56 5.47 -6.59 -7.46
CA VAL A 56 6.92 -6.40 -7.26
C VAL A 56 7.37 -4.96 -7.00
N PRO A 57 6.84 -3.92 -7.67
CA PRO A 57 7.41 -2.58 -7.57
C PRO A 57 7.43 -2.04 -6.13
N ASP A 58 8.62 -1.69 -5.66
CA ASP A 58 8.91 -1.17 -4.33
C ASP A 58 8.57 -2.12 -3.15
N ALA A 59 8.16 -3.36 -3.45
CA ALA A 59 7.78 -4.32 -2.44
C ALA A 59 8.97 -4.85 -1.62
N THR A 60 8.72 -5.05 -0.34
CA THR A 60 9.57 -5.85 0.54
C THR A 60 9.17 -7.32 0.46
N VAL A 61 9.97 -8.20 1.06
CA VAL A 61 9.62 -9.63 1.14
C VAL A 61 8.28 -9.81 1.85
N GLY A 62 8.01 -9.06 2.93
CA GLY A 62 6.75 -9.10 3.64
C GLY A 62 5.56 -8.66 2.77
N ASP A 63 5.72 -7.60 1.97
CA ASP A 63 4.70 -7.14 1.02
C ASP A 63 4.36 -8.21 -0.01
N VAL A 64 5.39 -8.87 -0.56
CA VAL A 64 5.19 -9.94 -1.54
C VAL A 64 4.49 -11.14 -0.94
N MET A 65 4.89 -11.57 0.26
CA MET A 65 4.23 -12.68 0.98
C MET A 65 2.77 -12.37 1.28
N ARG A 66 2.47 -11.16 1.77
CA ARG A 66 1.10 -10.67 1.98
C ARG A 66 0.30 -10.67 0.67
N SER A 67 0.93 -10.18 -0.41
CA SER A 67 0.30 -10.14 -1.73
C SER A 67 0.03 -11.55 -2.28
N CYS A 68 0.96 -12.48 -2.12
CA CYS A 68 0.75 -13.89 -2.48
C CYS A 68 -0.42 -14.51 -1.72
N TRP A 69 -0.57 -14.21 -0.43
CA TRP A 69 -1.74 -14.64 0.33
C TRP A 69 -3.04 -14.10 -0.26
N HIS A 70 -3.07 -12.81 -0.63
CA HIS A 70 -4.23 -12.20 -1.28
C HIS A 70 -4.53 -12.81 -2.65
N VAL A 71 -3.48 -13.18 -3.40
CA VAL A 71 -3.61 -13.91 -4.67
C VAL A 71 -4.23 -15.29 -4.45
N ILE A 72 -3.72 -16.06 -3.50
CA ILE A 72 -4.24 -17.41 -3.20
C ILE A 72 -5.70 -17.34 -2.78
N PHE A 73 -6.05 -16.41 -1.88
CA PHE A 73 -7.41 -16.22 -1.41
C PHE A 73 -8.37 -15.82 -2.54
N ALA A 74 -7.97 -14.87 -3.39
CA ALA A 74 -8.73 -14.44 -4.56
C ALA A 74 -8.94 -15.60 -5.55
N THR A 75 -7.88 -16.34 -5.85
CA THR A 75 -7.90 -17.46 -6.79
C THR A 75 -8.80 -18.60 -6.29
N ALA A 76 -8.77 -18.91 -5.00
CA ALA A 76 -9.67 -19.91 -4.40
C ALA A 76 -11.15 -19.50 -4.56
N GLN A 77 -11.47 -18.23 -4.27
CA GLN A 77 -12.84 -17.71 -4.47
C GLN A 77 -13.28 -17.81 -5.94
N VAL A 78 -12.39 -17.44 -6.87
CA VAL A 78 -12.70 -17.48 -8.31
C VAL A 78 -12.86 -18.91 -8.80
N LEU A 79 -11.97 -19.84 -8.41
CA LEU A 79 -12.05 -21.23 -8.84
C LEU A 79 -13.40 -21.85 -8.43
N VAL A 80 -13.79 -21.68 -7.16
CA VAL A 80 -15.06 -22.24 -6.67
C VAL A 80 -16.25 -21.66 -7.41
N SER A 81 -16.33 -20.34 -7.51
CA SER A 81 -17.48 -19.66 -8.12
C SER A 81 -17.54 -19.85 -9.64
N SER A 82 -16.40 -19.83 -10.33
CA SER A 82 -16.36 -19.98 -11.79
C SER A 82 -16.65 -21.42 -12.23
N VAL A 83 -16.10 -22.42 -11.53
CA VAL A 83 -16.40 -23.82 -11.82
C VAL A 83 -17.91 -24.09 -11.62
N LEU A 84 -18.48 -23.59 -10.51
CA LEU A 84 -19.91 -23.71 -10.25
C LEU A 84 -20.76 -23.05 -11.36
N THR A 85 -20.40 -21.82 -11.77
CA THR A 85 -21.13 -21.11 -12.82
C THR A 85 -21.02 -21.82 -14.18
N LEU A 86 -19.81 -22.28 -14.56
CA LEU A 86 -19.61 -23.01 -15.81
C LEU A 86 -20.27 -24.38 -15.81
N TRP A 87 -20.36 -25.04 -14.67
CA TRP A 87 -21.11 -26.29 -14.52
C TRP A 87 -22.62 -26.08 -14.68
N LEU A 88 -23.16 -24.98 -14.10
CA LEU A 88 -24.58 -24.69 -14.12
C LEU A 88 -25.10 -24.24 -15.50
N VAL A 89 -24.30 -23.41 -16.21
CA VAL A 89 -24.71 -22.76 -17.47
C VAL A 89 -24.24 -23.54 -18.69
N GLU A 90 -23.29 -24.45 -18.54
CA GLU A 90 -22.55 -25.15 -19.58
C GLU A 90 -21.84 -24.20 -20.60
N PRO A 91 -20.58 -24.42 -20.93
CA PRO A 91 -19.79 -23.50 -21.79
C PRO A 91 -20.40 -23.26 -23.17
N LYS A 92 -21.12 -24.23 -23.74
CA LYS A 92 -21.80 -24.11 -25.06
C LYS A 92 -22.91 -23.06 -25.10
N ASN A 93 -23.51 -22.77 -23.93
CA ASN A 93 -24.62 -21.83 -23.79
C ASN A 93 -24.16 -20.41 -23.38
N PHE A 94 -22.83 -20.20 -23.27
CA PHE A 94 -22.28 -18.91 -22.89
C PHE A 94 -22.40 -17.90 -24.04
N SER A 95 -23.40 -17.01 -23.93
CA SER A 95 -23.56 -15.85 -24.79
C SER A 95 -22.85 -14.62 -24.19
N VAL A 96 -22.70 -13.56 -24.98
CA VAL A 96 -22.11 -12.28 -24.54
C VAL A 96 -22.86 -11.72 -23.31
N GLY A 97 -24.19 -11.76 -23.34
CA GLY A 97 -25.01 -11.30 -22.22
C GLY A 97 -24.85 -12.15 -20.96
N VAL A 98 -24.75 -13.48 -21.12
CA VAL A 98 -24.53 -14.40 -19.99
C VAL A 98 -23.16 -14.16 -19.35
N ALA A 99 -22.11 -13.95 -20.16
CA ALA A 99 -20.78 -13.65 -19.65
C ALA A 99 -20.76 -12.32 -18.87
N ALA A 100 -21.37 -11.28 -19.42
CA ALA A 100 -21.47 -9.99 -18.73
C ALA A 100 -22.23 -10.09 -17.40
N ALA A 101 -23.35 -10.82 -17.38
CA ALA A 101 -24.13 -11.07 -16.16
C ALA A 101 -23.35 -11.92 -15.15
N ALA A 102 -22.63 -12.96 -15.60
CA ALA A 102 -21.80 -13.80 -14.73
C ALA A 102 -20.66 -13.00 -14.09
N VAL A 103 -19.96 -12.14 -14.87
CA VAL A 103 -18.93 -11.23 -14.33
C VAL A 103 -19.54 -10.27 -13.31
N ALA A 104 -20.69 -9.65 -13.64
CA ALA A 104 -21.35 -8.69 -12.75
C ALA A 104 -21.74 -9.33 -11.42
N LEU A 105 -22.39 -10.50 -11.46
CA LEU A 105 -22.82 -11.22 -10.26
C LEU A 105 -21.65 -11.70 -9.41
N SER A 106 -20.62 -12.28 -10.04
CA SER A 106 -19.43 -12.74 -9.34
C SER A 106 -18.66 -11.58 -8.71
N ALA A 107 -18.56 -10.46 -9.43
CA ALA A 107 -17.93 -9.25 -8.91
C ALA A 107 -18.71 -8.67 -7.72
N PHE A 108 -20.04 -8.69 -7.77
CA PHE A 108 -20.89 -8.26 -6.66
C PHE A 108 -20.62 -9.07 -5.40
N VAL A 109 -20.64 -10.41 -5.52
CA VAL A 109 -20.41 -11.32 -4.39
C VAL A 109 -19.04 -11.12 -3.75
N VAL A 110 -17.97 -11.00 -4.56
CA VAL A 110 -16.59 -10.79 -4.05
C VAL A 110 -16.38 -9.39 -3.49
N ALA A 111 -17.07 -8.38 -4.03
CA ALA A 111 -16.95 -7.01 -3.54
C ALA A 111 -17.65 -6.76 -2.21
N LEU A 112 -18.68 -7.54 -1.90
CA LEU A 112 -19.60 -7.33 -0.78
C LEU A 112 -18.91 -7.35 0.61
N PRO A 113 -17.99 -8.29 0.95
CA PRO A 113 -17.35 -8.31 2.25
C PRO A 113 -16.38 -7.14 2.44
N GLU A 114 -16.55 -6.35 3.51
CA GLU A 114 -15.63 -5.25 3.87
C GLU A 114 -14.27 -5.77 4.32
N SER A 115 -14.22 -6.92 4.95
CA SER A 115 -13.01 -7.55 5.47
C SER A 115 -12.03 -7.98 4.39
N THR A 116 -12.50 -8.13 3.14
CA THR A 116 -11.63 -8.56 2.03
C THR A 116 -10.78 -7.39 1.53
N HIS A 117 -9.47 -7.60 1.51
CA HIS A 117 -8.51 -6.59 1.05
C HIS A 117 -8.74 -6.22 -0.43
N LEU A 118 -8.58 -4.94 -0.77
CA LEU A 118 -8.83 -4.43 -2.12
C LEU A 118 -8.01 -5.14 -3.21
N MET A 119 -6.78 -5.56 -2.88
CA MET A 119 -5.93 -6.31 -3.80
C MET A 119 -6.53 -7.67 -4.18
N SER A 120 -7.09 -8.41 -3.20
CA SER A 120 -7.80 -9.67 -3.47
C SER A 120 -9.00 -9.45 -4.40
N LYS A 121 -9.77 -8.39 -4.18
CA LYS A 121 -10.92 -8.03 -5.04
C LYS A 121 -10.47 -7.75 -6.48
N ARG A 122 -9.42 -6.95 -6.67
CA ARG A 122 -8.88 -6.60 -8.00
C ARG A 122 -8.40 -7.84 -8.78
N ILE A 123 -7.69 -8.74 -8.10
CA ILE A 123 -7.19 -9.98 -8.72
C ILE A 123 -8.37 -10.89 -9.09
N ALA A 124 -9.35 -11.06 -8.18
CA ALA A 124 -10.54 -11.86 -8.46
C ALA A 124 -11.33 -11.31 -9.65
N PHE A 125 -11.54 -9.99 -9.73
CA PHE A 125 -12.22 -9.36 -10.86
C PHE A 125 -11.51 -9.63 -12.19
N GLY A 126 -10.18 -9.49 -12.21
CA GLY A 126 -9.39 -9.81 -13.41
C GLY A 126 -9.49 -11.28 -13.81
N GLN A 127 -9.47 -12.19 -12.85
CA GLN A 127 -9.63 -13.62 -13.12
C GLN A 127 -11.04 -13.96 -13.63
N PHE A 128 -12.12 -13.39 -13.06
CA PHE A 128 -13.48 -13.58 -13.57
C PHE A 128 -13.65 -13.11 -15.02
N VAL A 129 -13.10 -11.94 -15.33
CA VAL A 129 -13.12 -11.44 -16.71
C VAL A 129 -12.43 -12.42 -17.64
N ASN A 130 -11.23 -12.91 -17.29
CA ASN A 130 -10.50 -13.87 -18.12
C ASN A 130 -11.25 -15.22 -18.28
N VAL A 131 -11.85 -15.72 -17.20
CA VAL A 131 -12.58 -16.99 -17.25
C VAL A 131 -13.83 -16.87 -18.12
N TYR A 132 -14.73 -15.91 -17.82
CA TYR A 132 -16.04 -15.88 -18.49
C TYR A 132 -15.95 -15.35 -19.94
N VAL A 133 -15.10 -14.36 -20.20
CA VAL A 133 -14.86 -13.88 -21.56
C VAL A 133 -14.12 -14.95 -22.37
N GLY A 134 -13.12 -15.61 -21.79
CA GLY A 134 -12.43 -16.74 -22.44
C GLY A 134 -13.39 -17.87 -22.80
N THR A 135 -14.41 -18.12 -21.98
CA THR A 135 -15.46 -19.10 -22.29
C THR A 135 -16.30 -18.68 -23.50
N VAL A 136 -16.61 -17.40 -23.68
CA VAL A 136 -17.31 -16.90 -24.88
C VAL A 136 -16.45 -17.05 -26.14
N ILE A 137 -15.13 -16.85 -26.02
CA ILE A 137 -14.19 -16.95 -27.14
C ILE A 137 -14.04 -18.41 -27.59
N HIS A 138 -13.78 -19.32 -26.65
CA HIS A 138 -13.50 -20.74 -26.94
C HIS A 138 -14.75 -21.61 -27.03
N GLY A 139 -15.89 -21.12 -26.57
CA GLY A 139 -17.21 -21.81 -26.65
C GLY A 139 -17.20 -23.21 -26.06
N ALA A 140 -17.74 -24.17 -26.81
CA ALA A 140 -17.89 -25.57 -26.37
C ALA A 140 -16.57 -26.31 -26.09
N GLN A 141 -15.42 -25.80 -26.57
CA GLN A 141 -14.11 -26.40 -26.29
C GLN A 141 -13.58 -26.05 -24.90
N THR A 142 -14.26 -25.16 -24.18
CA THR A 142 -13.85 -24.71 -22.85
C THR A 142 -14.11 -25.80 -21.82
N GLY A 143 -13.07 -26.31 -21.20
CA GLY A 143 -13.19 -27.25 -20.08
C GLY A 143 -13.70 -26.56 -18.80
N VAL A 144 -14.76 -27.06 -18.18
CA VAL A 144 -15.39 -26.49 -16.99
C VAL A 144 -14.40 -26.26 -15.83
N VAL A 145 -13.45 -27.18 -15.64
CA VAL A 145 -12.45 -27.11 -14.57
C VAL A 145 -11.09 -26.63 -15.09
N MET A 146 -10.68 -27.12 -16.26
CA MET A 146 -9.32 -26.87 -16.78
C MET A 146 -9.11 -25.41 -17.19
N HIS A 147 -10.14 -24.74 -17.67
CA HIS A 147 -10.06 -23.35 -18.07
C HIS A 147 -9.87 -22.37 -16.88
N PRO A 148 -10.69 -22.41 -15.81
CA PRO A 148 -10.40 -21.64 -14.59
C PRO A 148 -9.05 -21.99 -13.97
N LEU A 149 -8.63 -23.26 -14.03
CA LEU A 149 -7.32 -23.70 -13.54
C LEU A 149 -6.17 -23.07 -14.37
N GLY A 150 -6.33 -22.92 -15.69
CA GLY A 150 -5.38 -22.23 -16.56
C GLY A 150 -5.21 -20.74 -16.20
N VAL A 151 -6.29 -20.05 -15.83
CA VAL A 151 -6.22 -18.67 -15.32
C VAL A 151 -5.51 -18.63 -13.96
N ALA A 152 -5.83 -19.56 -13.06
CA ALA A 152 -5.22 -19.69 -11.76
C ALA A 152 -3.70 -19.96 -11.84
N SER A 153 -3.27 -20.87 -12.73
CA SER A 153 -1.86 -21.20 -12.92
C SER A 153 -1.07 -20.02 -13.51
N SER A 154 -1.67 -19.25 -14.43
CA SER A 154 -1.05 -18.01 -14.94
C SER A 154 -0.86 -16.97 -13.84
N THR A 155 -1.85 -16.84 -12.93
CA THR A 155 -1.73 -15.95 -11.76
C THR A 155 -0.66 -16.44 -10.78
N ALA A 156 -0.60 -17.75 -10.53
CA ALA A 156 0.40 -18.37 -9.67
C ALA A 156 1.83 -18.18 -10.20
N LEU A 157 2.03 -18.29 -11.53
CA LEU A 157 3.33 -18.00 -12.15
C LEU A 157 3.78 -16.57 -11.86
N GLY A 158 2.89 -15.57 -12.03
CA GLY A 158 3.20 -14.17 -11.73
C GLY A 158 3.56 -13.96 -10.26
N ALA A 159 2.84 -14.59 -9.34
CA ALA A 159 3.13 -14.53 -7.91
C ALA A 159 4.46 -15.19 -7.56
N LEU A 160 4.75 -16.38 -8.09
CA LEU A 160 6.03 -17.10 -7.89
C LEU A 160 7.21 -16.30 -8.44
N ALA A 161 7.09 -15.77 -9.66
CA ALA A 161 8.11 -14.91 -10.26
C ALA A 161 8.39 -13.68 -9.38
N SER A 162 7.35 -13.11 -8.77
CA SER A 162 7.47 -11.98 -7.84
C SER A 162 8.25 -12.36 -6.58
N VAL A 163 7.99 -13.52 -6.00
CA VAL A 163 8.73 -14.03 -4.81
C VAL A 163 10.21 -14.22 -5.17
N VAL A 164 10.51 -14.89 -6.27
CA VAL A 164 11.89 -15.14 -6.70
C VAL A 164 12.63 -13.82 -6.95
N ALA A 165 12.01 -12.87 -7.63
CA ALA A 165 12.63 -11.59 -7.98
C ALA A 165 12.91 -10.68 -6.77
N VAL A 166 12.10 -10.77 -5.70
CA VAL A 166 12.33 -9.99 -4.48
C VAL A 166 13.37 -10.64 -3.56
N LEU A 167 13.53 -11.97 -3.63
CA LEU A 167 14.56 -12.69 -2.90
C LEU A 167 15.96 -12.52 -3.52
N PHE A 168 16.05 -12.31 -4.85
CA PHE A 168 17.33 -12.18 -5.55
C PHE A 168 17.51 -10.79 -6.17
N PRO A 169 18.77 -10.25 -6.22
CA PRO A 169 20.00 -10.80 -5.62
C PRO A 169 20.11 -10.56 -4.12
N TYR A 170 19.43 -9.52 -3.60
CA TYR A 170 19.43 -9.16 -2.17
C TYR A 170 18.00 -8.96 -1.68
N PRO A 171 17.52 -9.72 -0.69
CA PRO A 171 16.18 -9.58 -0.15
C PRO A 171 16.01 -8.20 0.52
N ARG A 172 14.93 -7.50 0.14
CA ARG A 172 14.55 -6.26 0.79
C ARG A 172 13.56 -6.59 1.91
N LEU A 173 14.04 -6.59 3.15
CA LEU A 173 13.23 -6.93 4.31
C LEU A 173 12.53 -5.69 4.87
N SER A 174 11.25 -5.80 5.20
CA SER A 174 10.47 -4.76 5.90
C SER A 174 11.11 -4.40 7.24
N TYR A 175 11.71 -5.36 7.92
CA TYR A 175 12.44 -5.14 9.15
C TYR A 175 13.53 -4.07 9.00
N TYR A 176 14.38 -4.16 7.98
CA TYR A 176 15.43 -3.15 7.75
C TYR A 176 14.87 -1.79 7.36
N GLU A 177 13.77 -1.75 6.61
CA GLU A 177 13.09 -0.50 6.26
C GLU A 177 12.48 0.17 7.50
N VAL A 178 11.88 -0.59 8.40
CA VAL A 178 11.37 -0.10 9.69
C VAL A 178 12.53 0.46 10.52
N CYS A 179 13.64 -0.31 10.67
CA CYS A 179 14.81 0.14 11.42
C CYS A 179 15.37 1.46 10.88
N LYS A 180 15.53 1.56 9.55
CA LYS A 180 16.04 2.75 8.88
C LYS A 180 15.11 3.95 9.06
N SER A 181 13.80 3.73 8.85
CA SER A 181 12.80 4.80 9.02
C SER A 181 12.70 5.24 10.48
N TRP A 182 12.84 4.31 11.42
CA TRP A 182 12.89 4.59 12.86
C TRP A 182 14.10 5.46 13.23
N GLN A 183 15.29 5.13 12.73
CA GLN A 183 16.49 5.92 12.96
C GLN A 183 16.35 7.36 12.46
N LEU A 184 15.75 7.53 11.27
CA LEU A 184 15.49 8.84 10.70
C LEU A 184 14.44 9.61 11.51
N TYR A 185 13.38 8.92 11.95
CA TYR A 185 12.33 9.50 12.77
C TYR A 185 12.84 9.95 14.13
N ALA A 186 13.64 9.14 14.82
CA ALA A 186 14.20 9.49 16.11
C ALA A 186 15.14 10.72 16.01
N GLY A 187 15.93 10.80 14.94
CA GLY A 187 16.75 11.97 14.64
C GLY A 187 15.91 13.23 14.34
N ASN A 188 14.86 13.09 13.58
CA ASN A 188 13.92 14.17 13.26
C ASN A 188 13.17 14.64 14.53
N ALA A 189 12.67 13.70 15.35
CA ALA A 189 11.98 14.01 16.62
C ALA A 189 12.89 14.79 17.59
N SER A 190 14.17 14.39 17.69
CA SER A 190 15.17 15.09 18.47
C SER A 190 15.36 16.54 17.99
N GLN A 191 15.49 16.75 16.67
CA GLN A 191 15.65 18.10 16.10
C GLN A 191 14.39 18.95 16.30
N ARG A 192 13.18 18.38 16.13
CA ARG A 192 11.91 19.07 16.37
C ARG A 192 11.82 19.55 17.80
N LEU A 193 12.13 18.67 18.76
CA LEU A 193 12.09 18.99 20.18
C LEU A 193 13.00 20.18 20.48
N THR A 194 14.25 20.15 20.01
CA THR A 194 15.20 21.26 20.20
C THR A 194 14.65 22.57 19.61
N ARG A 195 14.11 22.55 18.36
CA ARG A 195 13.56 23.76 17.74
C ARG A 195 12.34 24.30 18.50
N PHE A 196 11.49 23.44 19.01
CA PHE A 196 10.31 23.88 19.78
C PHE A 196 10.69 24.44 21.15
N VAL A 197 11.66 23.85 21.84
CA VAL A 197 12.14 24.39 23.13
C VAL A 197 12.91 25.70 22.92
N GLU A 198 13.77 25.81 21.89
CA GLU A 198 14.43 27.06 21.53
C GLU A 198 13.40 28.16 21.20
N ALA A 199 12.33 27.83 20.48
CA ALA A 199 11.28 28.78 20.09
C ALA A 199 10.54 29.34 21.29
N ILE A 200 10.14 28.51 22.29
CA ILE A 200 9.39 28.98 23.46
C ILE A 200 10.27 29.79 24.42
N VAL A 201 11.55 29.47 24.49
CA VAL A 201 12.57 30.14 25.32
C VAL A 201 13.09 31.42 24.67
N SER A 202 12.87 31.63 23.38
CA SER A 202 13.34 32.80 22.64
C SER A 202 12.74 34.10 23.19
N ARG A 203 13.59 35.10 23.32
CA ARG A 203 13.18 36.47 23.70
C ARG A 203 12.72 37.31 22.50
N ASP A 204 13.10 36.88 21.29
CA ASP A 204 12.76 37.57 20.05
C ASP A 204 11.62 36.84 19.32
N LYS A 205 10.56 37.60 18.99
CA LYS A 205 9.40 37.07 18.28
C LYS A 205 9.75 36.58 16.86
N SER A 206 10.63 37.28 16.16
CA SER A 206 11.02 36.90 14.81
C SER A 206 11.80 35.59 14.79
N GLY A 207 12.75 35.42 15.72
CA GLY A 207 13.51 34.19 15.89
C GLY A 207 12.63 33.02 16.31
N ALA A 208 11.66 33.24 17.20
CA ALA A 208 10.70 32.20 17.61
C ALA A 208 9.86 31.69 16.44
N LEU A 209 9.36 32.59 15.58
CA LEU A 209 8.57 32.23 14.40
C LEU A 209 9.41 31.49 13.34
N GLU A 210 10.68 31.86 13.16
CA GLU A 210 11.57 31.14 12.25
C GLU A 210 11.82 29.72 12.76
N LEU A 211 12.16 29.56 14.04
CA LEU A 211 12.34 28.24 14.66
C LEU A 211 11.09 27.37 14.57
N LEU A 212 9.91 27.97 14.78
CA LEU A 212 8.63 27.28 14.62
C LEU A 212 8.43 26.81 13.17
N SER A 213 8.71 27.66 12.18
CA SER A 213 8.59 27.29 10.76
C SER A 213 9.51 26.13 10.36
N GLN A 214 10.76 26.14 10.90
CA GLN A 214 11.70 25.04 10.73
C GLN A 214 11.16 23.76 11.39
N GLY A 215 10.64 23.84 12.61
CA GLY A 215 9.98 22.72 13.30
C GLY A 215 8.80 22.13 12.52
N GLN A 216 7.96 22.98 11.93
CA GLN A 216 6.82 22.56 11.11
C GLN A 216 7.25 21.84 9.83
N SER A 217 8.36 22.27 9.21
CA SER A 217 8.92 21.55 8.05
C SER A 217 9.37 20.13 8.42
N LEU A 218 10.03 19.99 9.56
CA LEU A 218 10.43 18.70 10.12
C LEU A 218 9.23 17.84 10.51
N SER A 219 8.12 18.43 10.99
CA SER A 219 6.86 17.72 11.29
C SER A 219 6.24 17.10 10.04
N LYS A 220 6.30 17.78 8.89
CA LYS A 220 5.84 17.22 7.62
C LYS A 220 6.68 16.01 7.18
N GLU A 221 7.98 16.04 7.42
CA GLU A 221 8.87 14.90 7.15
C GLU A 221 8.60 13.74 8.12
N ALA A 222 8.41 14.03 9.41
CA ALA A 222 8.05 13.05 10.42
C ALA A 222 6.75 12.31 10.06
N ALA A 223 5.74 13.01 9.58
CA ALA A 223 4.48 12.38 9.14
C ALA A 223 4.69 11.37 8.00
N LYS A 224 5.59 11.66 7.06
CA LYS A 224 5.96 10.71 5.99
C LYS A 224 6.69 9.49 6.54
N LEU A 225 7.62 9.70 7.47
CA LEU A 225 8.37 8.61 8.11
C LEU A 225 7.44 7.72 8.93
N LEU A 226 6.52 8.30 9.72
CA LEU A 226 5.51 7.57 10.47
C LEU A 226 4.64 6.71 9.57
N HIS A 227 4.14 7.27 8.47
CA HIS A 227 3.34 6.52 7.51
C HIS A 227 4.14 5.35 6.91
N SER A 228 5.41 5.57 6.57
CA SER A 228 6.31 4.52 6.09
C SER A 228 6.54 3.42 7.14
N ILE A 229 6.77 3.80 8.40
CA ILE A 229 6.95 2.83 9.49
C ILE A 229 5.68 2.01 9.70
N THR A 230 4.52 2.66 9.79
CA THR A 230 3.24 1.98 10.02
C THR A 230 2.93 0.97 8.91
N ASN A 231 3.12 1.36 7.65
CA ASN A 231 2.90 0.45 6.52
C ASN A 231 3.85 -0.76 6.56
N ASN A 232 5.14 -0.52 6.85
CA ASN A 232 6.13 -1.59 6.91
C ASN A 232 6.00 -2.49 8.16
N LEU A 233 5.42 -1.98 9.26
CA LEU A 233 5.11 -2.80 10.44
C LEU A 233 4.08 -3.89 10.14
N GLU A 234 3.04 -3.56 9.37
CA GLU A 234 2.04 -4.53 8.96
C GLU A 234 2.65 -5.66 8.11
N THR A 235 3.61 -5.31 7.24
CA THR A 235 4.23 -6.28 6.33
C THR A 235 5.37 -7.06 6.99
N MET A 236 6.02 -6.50 8.00
CA MET A 236 7.05 -7.17 8.79
C MET A 236 6.54 -8.43 9.51
N VAL A 237 5.24 -8.45 9.87
CA VAL A 237 4.60 -9.64 10.46
C VAL A 237 4.64 -10.84 9.50
N TRP A 238 4.62 -10.61 8.18
CA TRP A 238 4.66 -11.64 7.14
C TRP A 238 6.06 -12.19 6.84
N GLU A 239 7.11 -11.51 7.26
CA GLU A 239 8.50 -11.95 7.07
C GLU A 239 8.94 -13.02 8.08
N ARG A 240 8.23 -13.13 9.20
CA ARG A 240 8.55 -14.13 10.23
C ARG A 240 7.46 -15.20 10.28
N PRO A 241 7.83 -16.48 10.13
CA PRO A 241 6.86 -17.55 10.32
C PRO A 241 6.25 -17.43 11.72
N HIS A 242 4.93 -17.50 11.80
CA HIS A 242 4.14 -17.42 13.04
C HIS A 242 4.49 -18.61 13.96
N ILE A 243 5.56 -18.51 14.70
CA ILE A 243 5.77 -19.35 15.86
C ILE A 243 4.85 -18.75 16.93
N LYS A 244 3.70 -19.41 17.17
CA LYS A 244 2.63 -18.98 18.09
C LYS A 244 3.09 -18.67 19.53
N PHE A 245 4.32 -19.05 19.89
CA PHE A 245 4.90 -18.86 21.22
C PHE A 245 5.66 -17.54 21.42
N LEU A 246 6.01 -16.83 20.35
CA LEU A 246 6.63 -15.51 20.43
C LEU A 246 5.61 -14.50 19.93
N LYS A 247 4.78 -13.96 20.86
CA LYS A 247 4.06 -12.70 20.58
C LYS A 247 5.11 -11.70 20.11
N PRO A 248 5.01 -11.19 18.88
CA PRO A 248 6.01 -10.24 18.41
C PRO A 248 5.91 -8.98 19.27
N LYS A 249 6.94 -8.69 20.06
CA LYS A 249 7.12 -7.43 20.80
C LYS A 249 6.97 -6.18 19.93
N TYR A 250 6.92 -6.35 18.63
CA TYR A 250 6.80 -5.30 17.60
C TYR A 250 5.38 -4.71 17.50
N MET A 251 4.33 -5.37 18.00
CA MET A 251 2.98 -4.77 18.01
C MET A 251 2.93 -3.53 18.89
N ASP A 252 3.80 -3.45 19.90
CA ASP A 252 3.88 -2.27 20.77
C ASP A 252 4.59 -1.08 20.13
N LEU A 253 5.31 -1.28 18.98
CA LEU A 253 6.07 -0.20 18.34
C LEU A 253 5.17 0.90 17.77
N GLY A 254 4.01 0.53 17.23
CA GLY A 254 3.03 1.49 16.71
C GLY A 254 2.44 2.37 17.80
N GLU A 255 2.11 1.80 18.96
CA GLU A 255 1.61 2.52 20.13
C GLU A 255 2.69 3.45 20.70
N ARG A 256 3.91 2.97 20.86
CA ARG A 256 5.05 3.78 21.32
C ARG A 256 5.38 4.96 20.41
N LEU A 257 5.24 4.77 19.09
CA LEU A 257 5.39 5.87 18.13
C LEU A 257 4.32 6.93 18.34
N GLN A 258 3.08 6.55 18.61
CA GLN A 258 1.99 7.48 18.89
C GLN A 258 2.21 8.18 20.22
N GLU A 259 2.65 7.48 21.27
CA GLU A 259 2.98 8.04 22.58
C GLU A 259 4.06 9.14 22.48
N MET A 260 5.00 9.02 21.53
CA MET A 260 6.02 10.05 21.27
C MET A 260 5.51 11.18 20.36
N GLU A 261 4.78 10.85 19.30
CA GLU A 261 4.35 11.84 18.30
C GLU A 261 3.24 12.75 18.83
N VAL A 262 2.33 12.25 19.66
CA VAL A 262 1.22 13.04 20.21
C VAL A 262 1.73 14.23 21.03
N PRO A 263 2.63 14.07 22.01
CA PRO A 263 3.20 15.21 22.72
C PRO A 263 4.01 16.15 21.83
N LEU A 264 4.80 15.65 20.89
CA LEU A 264 5.57 16.51 19.95
C LEU A 264 4.65 17.38 19.08
N ARG A 265 3.52 16.84 18.63
CA ARG A 265 2.48 17.65 17.96
C ARG A 265 1.81 18.62 18.89
N GLY A 266 1.62 18.23 20.16
CA GLY A 266 1.11 19.11 21.19
C GLY A 266 1.99 20.33 21.40
N LEU A 267 3.33 20.16 21.42
CA LEU A 267 4.29 21.27 21.50
C LEU A 267 4.15 22.23 20.31
N GLU A 268 4.01 21.68 19.09
CA GLU A 268 3.82 22.48 17.88
C GLU A 268 2.52 23.31 17.93
N ILE A 269 1.41 22.68 18.34
CA ILE A 269 0.11 23.35 18.48
C ILE A 269 0.17 24.44 19.55
N ALA A 270 0.80 24.15 20.68
CA ALA A 270 0.99 25.10 21.76
C ALA A 270 1.72 26.36 21.28
N LEU A 271 2.87 26.19 20.62
CA LEU A 271 3.67 27.28 20.06
C LEU A 271 2.91 28.08 18.99
N SER A 272 2.17 27.40 18.12
CA SER A 272 1.38 28.05 17.08
C SER A 272 0.22 28.88 17.67
N SER A 273 -0.23 28.56 18.87
CA SER A 273 -1.32 29.23 19.59
C SER A 273 -0.84 30.34 20.53
N CYS A 274 0.48 30.49 20.76
CA CYS A 274 1.04 31.56 21.55
C CYS A 274 0.90 32.91 20.84
N SER A 275 0.19 33.84 21.44
CA SER A 275 -0.06 35.20 20.90
C SER A 275 1.08 36.18 21.16
N SER A 276 1.87 35.95 22.21
CA SER A 276 2.95 36.85 22.65
C SER A 276 4.28 36.11 22.85
N HIS A 277 5.36 36.70 22.35
CA HIS A 277 6.72 36.36 22.68
C HIS A 277 7.46 37.63 23.15
N PRO A 278 8.27 37.58 24.23
CA PRO A 278 8.54 36.44 25.12
C PRO A 278 7.32 35.98 25.92
N VAL A 279 7.23 34.70 26.25
CA VAL A 279 6.14 34.12 27.04
C VAL A 279 6.40 34.48 28.52
N ASN A 280 5.53 35.29 29.09
CA ASN A 280 5.68 35.84 30.46
C ASN A 280 5.73 34.79 31.58
N LEU A 281 5.23 33.58 31.29
CA LEU A 281 5.20 32.48 32.24
C LEU A 281 6.58 31.81 32.43
N ILE A 282 7.54 32.05 31.52
CA ILE A 282 8.83 31.36 31.53
C ILE A 282 9.87 32.19 32.26
N ASP A 283 9.96 31.95 33.57
CA ASP A 283 11.02 32.47 34.42
C ASP A 283 12.38 31.88 34.07
N GLU A 284 13.47 32.49 34.51
CA GLU A 284 14.85 32.01 34.23
C GLU A 284 15.11 30.60 34.82
N GLU A 285 14.48 30.28 35.98
CA GLU A 285 14.52 28.96 36.59
C GLU A 285 13.80 27.92 35.72
N LEU A 286 12.60 28.23 35.25
CA LEU A 286 11.82 27.34 34.36
C LEU A 286 12.50 27.14 33.00
N ARG A 287 13.17 28.17 32.48
CA ARG A 287 14.00 28.12 31.27
C ARG A 287 15.13 27.11 31.43
N GLY A 288 15.88 27.16 32.53
CA GLY A 288 16.94 26.21 32.83
C GLY A 288 16.43 24.76 32.94
N ASN A 289 15.27 24.60 33.64
CA ASN A 289 14.63 23.30 33.78
C ASN A 289 14.14 22.73 32.44
N LEU A 290 13.58 23.57 31.56
CA LEU A 290 13.13 23.18 30.21
C LEU A 290 14.29 22.73 29.32
N GLN A 291 15.40 23.47 29.35
CA GLN A 291 16.61 23.13 28.60
C GLN A 291 17.25 21.82 29.09
N SER A 292 17.27 21.61 30.41
CA SER A 292 17.75 20.37 31.02
C SER A 292 16.86 19.18 30.64
N SER A 293 15.54 19.36 30.69
CA SER A 293 14.54 18.36 30.27
C SER A 293 14.65 18.04 28.79
N GLU A 294 14.85 19.05 27.94
CA GLU A 294 15.09 18.87 26.49
C GLU A 294 16.34 18.02 26.26
N ALA A 295 17.45 18.37 26.90
CA ALA A 295 18.71 17.65 26.76
C ALA A 295 18.56 16.17 27.15
N HIS A 296 17.82 15.89 28.20
CA HIS A 296 17.53 14.54 28.67
C HIS A 296 16.67 13.73 27.67
N VAL A 297 15.53 14.29 27.23
CA VAL A 297 14.68 13.65 26.22
C VAL A 297 15.42 13.47 24.90
N ARG A 298 16.20 14.47 24.48
CA ARG A 298 17.05 14.42 23.28
C ARG A 298 18.06 13.28 23.34
N LEU A 299 18.75 13.14 24.45
CA LEU A 299 19.71 12.05 24.63
C LEU A 299 19.06 10.68 24.53
N ARG A 300 17.87 10.51 25.12
CA ARG A 300 17.09 9.28 25.01
C ARG A 300 16.63 8.98 23.59
N LEU A 301 16.18 10.01 22.86
CA LEU A 301 15.80 9.86 21.45
C LEU A 301 17.01 9.44 20.60
N LEU A 302 18.19 9.99 20.88
CA LEU A 302 19.42 9.61 20.19
C LEU A 302 19.89 8.19 20.57
N GLN A 303 19.69 7.76 21.82
CA GLN A 303 19.94 6.36 22.21
C GLN A 303 18.96 5.42 21.53
N ALA A 304 17.67 5.76 21.50
CA ALA A 304 16.64 5.00 20.80
C ALA A 304 16.90 4.91 19.28
N LYS A 305 17.65 5.83 18.70
CA LYS A 305 18.07 5.77 17.28
C LYS A 305 18.92 4.54 16.98
N TYR A 306 19.74 4.06 17.93
CA TYR A 306 20.66 2.95 17.74
C TYR A 306 20.12 1.60 18.27
N SER A 307 19.09 1.62 19.10
CA SER A 307 18.43 0.44 19.62
C SER A 307 17.00 0.39 19.14
N LEU A 308 16.61 -0.73 18.51
CA LEU A 308 15.18 -0.95 18.30
C LEU A 308 14.49 -1.12 19.66
N PRO A 309 13.26 -0.61 19.83
CA PRO A 309 12.50 -0.78 21.07
C PRO A 309 12.25 -2.25 21.49
N SER A 310 12.60 -3.22 20.64
CA SER A 310 12.50 -4.65 20.93
C SER A 310 13.66 -5.22 21.75
N ASP A 311 14.82 -4.54 21.74
CA ASP A 311 16.04 -5.03 22.43
C ASP A 311 16.22 -4.40 23.82
N ALA A 312 15.13 -4.11 24.51
CA ALA A 312 15.07 -3.43 25.81
C ALA A 312 15.78 -4.18 26.99
N THR A 313 16.75 -5.03 26.69
CA THR A 313 17.54 -5.75 27.72
C THR A 313 18.81 -5.00 28.14
N LEU A 314 19.15 -3.86 27.55
CA LEU A 314 20.42 -3.16 27.80
C LEU A 314 20.26 -1.66 28.07
N ALA A 315 19.34 -1.26 28.95
CA ALA A 315 19.40 0.08 29.51
C ALA A 315 19.90 -0.02 30.96
N PRO A 316 21.02 0.63 31.33
CA PRO A 316 21.44 0.70 32.72
C PRO A 316 20.38 1.41 33.56
N GLU A 317 19.97 0.76 34.61
CA GLU A 317 18.96 1.22 35.61
C GLU A 317 19.41 2.47 36.40
N SER A 318 20.57 3.03 36.06
CA SER A 318 21.33 3.95 36.91
C SER A 318 20.79 5.40 36.98
N ASP A 319 19.84 5.81 36.12
CA ASP A 319 19.49 7.25 36.03
C ASP A 319 18.08 7.59 36.55
N ARG A 320 17.48 6.73 37.38
CA ARG A 320 16.11 6.95 37.91
C ARG A 320 16.01 8.04 38.98
N GLU A 321 17.09 8.49 39.58
CA GLU A 321 17.04 9.32 40.80
C GLU A 321 17.11 10.86 40.59
N ILE A 322 17.31 11.36 39.35
CA ILE A 322 17.70 12.79 39.22
C ILE A 322 16.53 13.74 38.89
N PHE A 323 15.37 13.26 38.48
CA PHE A 323 14.23 14.15 38.10
C PHE A 323 12.96 13.91 38.91
N ASP A 324 13.00 14.16 40.24
CA ASP A 324 11.82 14.07 41.13
C ASP A 324 11.04 15.38 41.25
N LYS A 325 11.42 16.45 40.52
CA LYS A 325 10.66 17.69 40.51
C LYS A 325 9.76 17.79 39.27
N PRO A 326 8.42 17.69 39.41
CA PRO A 326 7.51 17.91 38.32
C PRO A 326 7.68 19.33 37.77
N LEU A 327 7.75 19.47 36.43
CA LEU A 327 7.80 20.76 35.73
C LEU A 327 6.59 21.65 36.09
N LEU A 328 5.46 21.03 36.42
CA LEU A 328 4.22 21.67 36.86
C LEU A 328 4.10 21.74 38.38
N THR A 329 5.05 22.39 39.09
CA THR A 329 4.98 22.61 40.54
C THR A 329 3.93 23.66 40.95
N LYS A 330 3.54 24.56 40.06
CA LYS A 330 2.45 25.53 40.30
C LYS A 330 1.19 25.03 39.62
N LYS A 331 0.15 24.65 40.42
CA LYS A 331 -1.21 24.48 39.90
C LYS A 331 -1.59 25.74 39.10
N PRO A 332 -2.08 25.58 37.85
CA PRO A 332 -2.49 26.73 37.05
C PRO A 332 -3.62 27.46 37.80
N THR A 333 -3.30 28.61 38.39
CA THR A 333 -4.32 29.56 38.79
C THR A 333 -4.82 30.20 37.51
N THR A 334 -5.90 29.64 36.96
CA THR A 334 -6.54 29.99 35.70
C THR A 334 -7.08 31.42 35.71
N LYS A 335 -6.21 32.43 35.77
CA LYS A 335 -6.65 33.82 35.63
C LYS A 335 -6.45 34.42 34.24
N ASN A 336 -5.51 33.90 33.46
CA ASN A 336 -5.24 34.45 32.12
C ASN A 336 -5.38 33.38 31.05
N ARG A 337 -6.31 33.58 30.13
CA ARG A 337 -6.55 32.73 28.95
C ARG A 337 -5.34 32.71 28.00
N GLU A 338 -4.48 33.70 28.06
CA GLU A 338 -3.26 33.88 27.29
C GLU A 338 -2.13 32.89 27.67
N ASP A 339 -2.14 32.41 28.92
CA ASP A 339 -1.12 31.49 29.43
C ASP A 339 -1.42 30.01 29.13
N LEU A 340 -2.63 29.71 28.64
CA LEU A 340 -3.06 28.33 28.37
C LEU A 340 -2.16 27.58 27.40
N PRO A 341 -1.69 28.17 26.27
CA PRO A 341 -0.77 27.50 25.37
C PRO A 341 0.57 27.12 26.02
N ALA A 342 1.09 28.00 26.88
CA ALA A 342 2.36 27.74 27.59
C ALA A 342 2.20 26.60 28.62
N PHE A 343 1.10 26.53 29.34
CA PHE A 343 0.79 25.40 30.23
C PHE A 343 0.63 24.10 29.43
N PHE A 344 -0.02 24.14 28.27
CA PHE A 344 -0.16 22.97 27.40
C PHE A 344 1.20 22.50 26.86
N PHE A 345 2.09 23.44 26.56
CA PHE A 345 3.48 23.11 26.16
C PHE A 345 4.20 22.36 27.31
N LEU A 346 4.15 22.90 28.54
CA LEU A 346 4.77 22.26 29.70
C LEU A 346 4.20 20.88 29.98
N TYR A 347 2.89 20.72 29.87
CA TYR A 347 2.22 19.42 30.00
C TYR A 347 2.71 18.42 28.94
N CYS A 348 2.84 18.83 27.69
CA CYS A 348 3.39 17.97 26.63
C CYS A 348 4.85 17.59 26.88
N MET A 349 5.66 18.51 27.44
CA MET A 349 7.03 18.19 27.85
C MET A 349 7.06 17.18 29.00
N GLU A 350 6.16 17.30 29.98
CA GLU A 350 6.04 16.34 31.08
C GLU A 350 5.64 14.95 30.58
N LEU A 351 4.69 14.87 29.63
CA LEU A 351 4.33 13.63 28.96
C LEU A 351 5.51 12.97 28.22
N LEU A 352 6.40 13.76 27.61
CA LEU A 352 7.61 13.22 26.96
C LEU A 352 8.64 12.71 27.98
N LEU A 353 8.66 13.26 29.18
CA LEU A 353 9.49 12.77 30.27
C LEU A 353 8.90 11.51 30.93
N GLU A 354 7.58 11.45 31.06
CA GLU A 354 6.84 10.36 31.72
C GLU A 354 6.66 9.14 30.80
N ASN A 355 6.39 9.35 29.53
CA ASN A 355 6.25 8.30 28.53
C ASN A 355 7.64 7.76 28.15
N GLN A 356 8.19 6.95 29.04
CA GLN A 356 9.46 6.26 28.81
C GLN A 356 9.24 5.11 27.81
N PRO A 357 9.92 5.07 26.66
CA PRO A 357 9.93 3.90 25.80
C PRO A 357 10.69 2.71 26.40
N ILE A 358 11.09 2.77 27.67
CA ILE A 358 11.95 1.79 28.34
C ILE A 358 11.14 1.05 29.40
N ALA A 359 10.96 -0.24 29.16
CA ALA A 359 10.63 -1.30 30.13
C ALA A 359 9.49 -0.98 31.12
N ARG A 360 8.25 -0.94 30.65
CA ARG A 360 7.15 -1.35 31.52
C ARG A 360 7.33 -2.83 31.82
N ASN A 361 7.85 -3.14 33.03
CA ASN A 361 7.73 -4.47 33.59
C ASN A 361 6.24 -4.84 33.60
N PRO A 362 5.83 -5.99 33.02
CA PRO A 362 4.43 -6.38 32.97
C PRO A 362 3.81 -6.68 34.35
N GLY A 363 4.52 -6.38 35.44
CA GLY A 363 4.12 -6.70 36.81
C GLY A 363 3.47 -5.56 37.61
N ASN A 364 3.52 -4.30 37.20
CA ASN A 364 3.02 -3.17 37.99
C ASN A 364 2.13 -2.20 37.21
N THR A 365 1.08 -2.70 36.57
CA THR A 365 -0.07 -1.87 36.21
C THR A 365 -0.94 -1.69 37.45
N ARG A 366 -0.78 -0.59 38.17
CA ARG A 366 -1.88 -0.05 39.00
C ARG A 366 -3.02 0.26 38.04
N LYS A 367 -4.01 -0.63 38.00
CA LYS A 367 -5.29 -0.40 37.37
C LYS A 367 -5.95 0.79 38.04
N PRO A 368 -6.36 1.87 37.33
CA PRO A 368 -7.37 2.74 37.87
C PRO A 368 -8.60 1.88 38.10
N ASN A 369 -9.26 2.04 39.26
CA ASN A 369 -10.49 1.38 39.64
C ASN A 369 -11.54 1.55 38.54
N GLN A 370 -11.60 0.62 37.62
CA GLN A 370 -12.77 0.31 36.81
C GLN A 370 -13.30 -1.00 37.36
N GLU A 371 -14.56 -0.97 37.78
CA GLU A 371 -15.33 -2.13 38.20
C GLU A 371 -15.19 -3.27 37.19
N PRO A 372 -15.17 -4.55 37.64
CA PRO A 372 -14.99 -5.67 36.77
C PRO A 372 -16.22 -5.81 35.86
N ILE A 373 -16.11 -5.32 34.63
CA ILE A 373 -16.97 -5.79 33.54
C ILE A 373 -16.47 -7.18 33.21
N ASP A 374 -17.24 -8.17 33.57
CA ASP A 374 -17.07 -9.59 33.29
C ASP A 374 -16.68 -9.82 31.83
N SER A 375 -15.39 -9.99 31.57
CA SER A 375 -14.86 -10.47 30.28
C SER A 375 -14.39 -11.92 30.38
N GLN A 376 -15.15 -12.75 31.04
CA GLN A 376 -15.21 -14.19 30.77
C GLN A 376 -16.23 -14.44 29.65
N ASN A 377 -15.93 -13.99 28.44
CA ASN A 377 -16.58 -14.55 27.27
C ASN A 377 -15.64 -15.56 26.62
N GLN A 378 -15.68 -16.79 27.15
CA GLN A 378 -15.46 -17.99 26.35
C GLN A 378 -16.00 -17.75 24.94
N GLN A 379 -15.16 -17.95 23.95
CA GLN A 379 -15.57 -18.07 22.54
C GLN A 379 -16.59 -19.22 22.40
N ARG A 380 -17.78 -19.01 22.90
CA ARG A 380 -18.95 -19.72 22.46
C ARG A 380 -19.24 -19.20 21.06
N TRP A 381 -19.11 -20.04 20.06
CA TRP A 381 -19.52 -19.80 18.68
C TRP A 381 -20.99 -19.36 18.66
N ASN A 382 -21.23 -18.08 18.80
CA ASN A 382 -22.56 -17.48 18.78
C ASN A 382 -22.95 -17.30 17.31
N PHE A 383 -23.52 -18.32 16.72
CA PHE A 383 -24.07 -18.30 15.36
C PHE A 383 -24.97 -17.08 15.12
N LYS A 384 -25.69 -16.59 16.12
CA LYS A 384 -26.52 -15.36 16.02
C LYS A 384 -25.70 -14.06 15.92
N GLY A 385 -24.49 -14.00 16.49
CA GLY A 385 -23.58 -12.85 16.36
C GLY A 385 -22.91 -12.79 15.00
N VAL A 386 -22.59 -13.94 14.42
CA VAL A 386 -22.03 -14.08 13.07
C VAL A 386 -23.02 -13.57 12.01
N TRP A 387 -24.30 -13.92 12.12
CA TRP A 387 -25.34 -13.46 11.17
C TRP A 387 -25.58 -11.94 11.24
N ARG A 388 -25.46 -11.32 12.40
CA ARG A 388 -25.66 -9.85 12.56
C ARG A 388 -24.49 -9.04 12.01
N ASN A 389 -23.30 -9.62 11.94
CA ASN A 389 -22.12 -9.04 11.29
C ASN A 389 -22.04 -9.32 9.79
N ILE A 390 -22.92 -10.15 9.24
CA ILE A 390 -22.99 -10.52 7.82
C ILE A 390 -23.84 -9.52 7.01
N LEU A 391 -24.68 -8.71 7.67
CA LEU A 391 -25.42 -7.68 6.95
C LEU A 391 -24.42 -6.62 6.45
N PRO A 392 -24.25 -6.50 5.11
CA PRO A 392 -23.30 -5.55 4.54
C PRO A 392 -23.71 -4.12 4.91
N SER A 393 -22.72 -3.30 5.25
CA SER A 393 -22.99 -1.89 5.47
C SER A 393 -23.51 -1.26 4.16
N ARG A 394 -24.28 -0.19 4.27
CA ARG A 394 -24.77 0.54 3.08
C ARG A 394 -23.62 0.95 2.14
N ARG A 395 -22.46 1.28 2.71
CA ARG A 395 -21.24 1.65 1.94
C ARG A 395 -20.70 0.46 1.15
N SER A 396 -20.65 -0.72 1.76
CA SER A 396 -20.19 -1.94 1.11
C SER A 396 -21.11 -2.37 -0.01
N LEU A 397 -22.43 -2.26 0.20
CA LEU A 397 -23.43 -2.58 -0.82
C LEU A 397 -23.30 -1.65 -2.04
N ILE A 398 -23.17 -0.34 -1.82
CA ILE A 398 -22.97 0.63 -2.89
C ILE A 398 -21.67 0.33 -3.65
N PHE A 399 -20.58 0.05 -2.94
CA PHE A 399 -19.31 -0.32 -3.56
C PHE A 399 -19.42 -1.59 -4.40
N ALA A 400 -20.08 -2.64 -3.87
CA ALA A 400 -20.29 -3.88 -4.59
C ALA A 400 -21.15 -3.70 -5.85
N LEU A 401 -22.19 -2.87 -5.77
CA LEU A 401 -23.06 -2.55 -6.90
C LEU A 401 -22.29 -1.76 -8.00
N LYS A 402 -21.47 -0.79 -7.60
CA LYS A 402 -20.60 -0.05 -8.53
C LYS A 402 -19.64 -0.99 -9.26
N CYS A 403 -18.95 -1.88 -8.52
CA CYS A 403 -18.03 -2.85 -9.10
C CYS A 403 -18.73 -3.79 -10.10
N SER A 404 -19.90 -4.31 -9.70
CA SER A 404 -20.71 -5.21 -10.50
C SER A 404 -21.16 -4.57 -11.82
N LEU A 405 -21.78 -3.39 -11.75
CA LEU A 405 -22.29 -2.69 -12.92
C LEU A 405 -21.16 -2.25 -13.85
N ALA A 406 -20.08 -1.65 -13.31
CA ALA A 406 -18.97 -1.19 -14.12
C ALA A 406 -18.30 -2.35 -14.88
N LEU A 407 -18.01 -3.46 -14.20
CA LEU A 407 -17.40 -4.64 -14.83
C LEU A 407 -18.35 -5.32 -15.83
N GLY A 408 -19.62 -5.50 -15.47
CA GLY A 408 -20.61 -6.11 -16.36
C GLY A 408 -20.78 -5.32 -17.66
N LEU A 409 -20.93 -3.99 -17.57
CA LEU A 409 -21.07 -3.12 -18.73
C LEU A 409 -19.78 -3.11 -19.58
N ALA A 410 -18.61 -3.04 -18.95
CA ALA A 410 -17.36 -3.05 -19.69
C ALA A 410 -17.13 -4.36 -20.45
N VAL A 411 -17.45 -5.49 -19.84
CA VAL A 411 -17.37 -6.80 -20.52
C VAL A 411 -18.41 -6.88 -21.64
N LEU A 412 -19.63 -6.40 -21.42
CA LEU A 412 -20.68 -6.38 -22.43
C LEU A 412 -20.24 -5.57 -23.66
N PHE A 413 -19.89 -4.31 -23.46
CA PHE A 413 -19.50 -3.43 -24.58
C PHE A 413 -18.17 -3.84 -25.22
N GLY A 414 -17.22 -4.38 -24.44
CA GLY A 414 -15.97 -4.93 -24.96
C GLY A 414 -16.21 -6.12 -25.89
N LEU A 415 -17.04 -7.07 -25.50
CA LEU A 415 -17.38 -8.23 -26.34
C LEU A 415 -18.27 -7.87 -27.55
N LEU A 416 -19.09 -6.84 -27.46
CA LEU A 416 -19.87 -6.30 -28.59
C LEU A 416 -18.96 -5.61 -29.61
N TYR A 417 -17.91 -4.92 -29.14
CA TYR A 417 -16.92 -4.27 -30.01
C TYR A 417 -16.00 -5.28 -30.70
N ASN A 418 -15.40 -6.19 -29.92
CA ASN A 418 -14.50 -7.22 -30.46
C ASN A 418 -14.62 -8.51 -29.63
N LYS A 419 -15.16 -9.55 -30.24
CA LYS A 419 -15.43 -10.82 -29.56
C LYS A 419 -14.13 -11.51 -29.12
N GLU A 420 -13.03 -11.39 -29.86
CA GLU A 420 -11.77 -12.07 -29.59
C GLU A 420 -10.95 -11.36 -28.50
N ASN A 421 -11.06 -10.05 -28.39
CA ASN A 421 -10.22 -9.21 -27.54
C ASN A 421 -11.00 -8.51 -26.40
N GLY A 422 -12.31 -8.64 -26.33
CA GLY A 422 -13.19 -7.87 -25.44
C GLY A 422 -12.92 -8.00 -23.94
N TYR A 423 -12.07 -8.94 -23.51
CA TYR A 423 -11.68 -9.09 -22.11
C TYR A 423 -10.82 -7.91 -21.59
N TRP A 424 -10.18 -7.15 -22.46
CA TRP A 424 -9.31 -6.05 -22.04
C TRP A 424 -10.07 -4.86 -21.46
N SER A 425 -11.27 -4.58 -21.92
CA SER A 425 -12.11 -3.52 -21.35
C SER A 425 -12.44 -3.81 -19.89
N GLY A 426 -12.87 -5.04 -19.59
CA GLY A 426 -13.09 -5.51 -18.23
C GLY A 426 -11.83 -5.56 -17.38
N LEU A 427 -10.71 -6.02 -17.95
CA LEU A 427 -9.42 -6.10 -17.25
C LEU A 427 -8.89 -4.71 -16.86
N THR A 428 -9.07 -3.72 -17.72
CA THR A 428 -8.70 -2.33 -17.44
C THR A 428 -9.43 -1.81 -16.19
N ILE A 429 -10.70 -2.10 -16.04
CA ILE A 429 -11.48 -1.71 -14.87
C ILE A 429 -11.12 -2.55 -13.64
N ALA A 430 -10.99 -3.86 -13.79
CA ALA A 430 -10.74 -4.79 -12.68
C ALA A 430 -9.60 -4.33 -11.76
N ILE A 431 -8.53 -3.78 -12.37
CA ILE A 431 -7.36 -3.30 -11.65
C ILE A 431 -7.51 -1.83 -11.18
N SER A 432 -8.52 -1.10 -11.65
CA SER A 432 -8.69 0.34 -11.42
C SER A 432 -9.52 0.68 -10.19
N PHE A 433 -10.26 -0.25 -9.62
CA PHE A 433 -11.10 0.04 -8.46
C PHE A 433 -10.30 0.59 -7.29
N VAL A 434 -10.77 1.71 -6.75
CA VAL A 434 -10.19 2.42 -5.59
C VAL A 434 -11.33 2.86 -4.68
N THR A 435 -11.05 3.01 -3.41
CA THR A 435 -11.98 3.58 -2.44
C THR A 435 -11.81 5.10 -2.41
N GLY A 436 -12.82 5.84 -2.87
CA GLY A 436 -12.84 7.31 -2.81
C GLY A 436 -12.88 7.99 -4.16
N ARG A 437 -13.72 9.03 -4.29
CA ARG A 437 -14.05 9.73 -5.54
C ARG A 437 -12.85 10.44 -6.18
N GLN A 438 -12.06 11.18 -5.40
CA GLN A 438 -10.88 11.88 -5.94
C GLN A 438 -9.83 10.88 -6.47
N ALA A 439 -9.70 9.74 -5.78
CA ALA A 439 -8.82 8.67 -6.22
C ALA A 439 -9.27 8.07 -7.56
N THR A 440 -10.58 7.99 -7.82
CA THR A 440 -11.12 7.45 -9.07
C THR A 440 -10.69 8.26 -10.30
N PHE A 441 -10.86 9.58 -10.27
CA PHE A 441 -10.43 10.44 -11.38
C PHE A 441 -8.93 10.42 -11.60
N THR A 442 -8.15 10.43 -10.52
CA THR A 442 -6.68 10.33 -10.59
C THR A 442 -6.24 9.01 -11.21
N VAL A 443 -6.85 7.89 -10.82
CA VAL A 443 -6.55 6.57 -11.38
C VAL A 443 -6.97 6.50 -12.85
N THR A 444 -8.13 7.05 -13.22
CA THR A 444 -8.58 7.08 -14.62
C THR A 444 -7.60 7.85 -15.50
N ASN A 445 -7.19 9.06 -15.08
CA ASN A 445 -6.20 9.86 -15.82
C ASN A 445 -4.87 9.11 -15.96
N ALA A 446 -4.37 8.52 -14.87
CA ALA A 446 -3.16 7.71 -14.90
C ALA A 446 -3.28 6.49 -15.85
N ARG A 447 -4.47 5.91 -15.96
CA ARG A 447 -4.77 4.81 -16.89
C ARG A 447 -4.66 5.25 -18.35
N VAL A 448 -5.31 6.35 -18.71
CA VAL A 448 -5.23 6.91 -20.07
C VAL A 448 -3.77 7.18 -20.43
N GLN A 449 -3.05 7.91 -19.58
CA GLN A 449 -1.64 8.25 -19.80
C GLN A 449 -0.75 6.99 -19.90
N GLY A 450 -0.91 6.04 -18.98
CA GLY A 450 -0.12 4.81 -18.97
C GLY A 450 -0.40 3.91 -20.17
N THR A 451 -1.65 3.80 -20.60
CA THR A 451 -2.01 3.04 -21.80
C THR A 451 -1.43 3.68 -23.06
N ALA A 452 -1.54 5.00 -23.20
CA ALA A 452 -0.98 5.72 -24.34
C ALA A 452 0.56 5.54 -24.41
N LEU A 453 1.27 5.79 -23.30
CA LEU A 453 2.73 5.64 -23.26
C LEU A 453 3.18 4.21 -23.54
N GLY A 454 2.51 3.22 -22.92
CA GLY A 454 2.83 1.81 -23.13
C GLY A 454 2.59 1.37 -24.57
N SER A 455 1.51 1.84 -25.18
CA SER A 455 1.17 1.54 -26.58
C SER A 455 2.17 2.18 -27.57
N ILE A 456 2.54 3.42 -27.36
CA ILE A 456 3.55 4.10 -28.18
C ILE A 456 4.87 3.34 -28.16
N TYR A 457 5.35 2.95 -26.97
CA TYR A 457 6.59 2.21 -26.86
C TYR A 457 6.51 0.83 -27.52
N GLY A 458 5.43 0.11 -27.31
CA GLY A 458 5.24 -1.21 -27.91
C GLY A 458 5.21 -1.18 -29.46
N ILE A 459 4.61 -0.15 -30.03
CA ILE A 459 4.59 0.09 -31.48
C ILE A 459 5.99 0.47 -31.99
N LEU A 460 6.65 1.46 -31.35
CA LEU A 460 7.99 1.92 -31.74
C LEU A 460 9.00 0.77 -31.74
N TRP A 461 8.95 -0.05 -30.71
CA TRP A 461 9.83 -1.21 -30.63
C TRP A 461 9.69 -2.12 -31.86
N PHE A 462 8.47 -2.38 -32.28
CA PHE A 462 8.22 -3.25 -33.42
C PHE A 462 8.78 -2.67 -34.73
N PHE A 463 8.61 -1.35 -34.95
CA PHE A 463 9.14 -0.70 -36.15
C PHE A 463 10.67 -0.67 -36.17
N ILE A 464 11.32 -0.49 -35.02
CA ILE A 464 12.79 -0.38 -34.92
C ILE A 464 13.46 -1.75 -35.07
N PHE A 465 12.85 -2.82 -34.55
CA PHE A 465 13.49 -4.13 -34.43
C PHE A 465 12.74 -5.25 -35.17
N HIS A 466 12.20 -4.96 -36.33
CA HIS A 466 11.40 -5.84 -37.16
C HIS A 466 12.03 -7.20 -37.50
N GLY A 467 13.33 -7.44 -37.29
CA GLY A 467 14.04 -8.71 -37.57
C GLY A 467 14.43 -9.50 -36.31
N LEU A 468 14.21 -9.00 -35.11
CA LEU A 468 14.69 -9.59 -33.87
C LEU A 468 13.59 -10.26 -33.04
N GLU A 469 12.66 -10.94 -33.70
CA GLU A 469 11.52 -11.62 -33.03
C GLU A 469 11.96 -12.65 -31.97
N LYS A 470 13.17 -13.25 -32.15
CA LYS A 470 13.73 -14.19 -31.18
C LYS A 470 14.16 -13.54 -29.84
N PHE A 471 14.33 -12.20 -29.79
CA PHE A 471 14.84 -11.50 -28.64
C PHE A 471 13.79 -10.55 -28.02
N ARG A 472 12.51 -10.96 -28.01
CA ARG A 472 11.39 -10.14 -27.48
C ARG A 472 11.58 -9.68 -26.01
N LEU A 473 12.40 -10.35 -25.23
CA LEU A 473 12.70 -9.96 -23.84
C LEU A 473 13.64 -8.76 -23.73
N LEU A 474 14.49 -8.51 -24.74
CA LEU A 474 15.50 -7.46 -24.69
C LEU A 474 14.90 -6.04 -24.54
N PRO A 475 13.86 -5.67 -25.29
CA PRO A 475 13.23 -4.33 -25.20
C PRO A 475 12.45 -4.10 -23.91
N LEU A 476 12.05 -5.17 -23.26
CA LEU A 476 11.28 -5.09 -22.02
C LEU A 476 12.10 -4.48 -20.88
N ILE A 477 13.40 -4.79 -20.83
CA ILE A 477 14.29 -4.34 -19.76
C ILE A 477 14.36 -2.80 -19.71
N PRO A 478 14.81 -2.08 -20.77
CA PRO A 478 14.86 -0.63 -20.74
C PRO A 478 13.49 0.00 -20.50
N TRP A 479 12.41 -0.61 -21.02
CA TRP A 479 11.07 -0.10 -20.80
C TRP A 479 10.65 -0.14 -19.34
N ILE A 480 10.89 -1.25 -18.66
CA ILE A 480 10.58 -1.39 -17.23
C ILE A 480 11.40 -0.36 -16.43
N PHE A 481 12.67 -0.14 -16.77
CA PHE A 481 13.48 0.89 -16.12
C PHE A 481 12.87 2.28 -16.30
N ILE A 482 12.55 2.69 -17.54
CA ILE A 482 11.93 3.98 -17.83
C ILE A 482 10.63 4.14 -17.03
N CYS A 483 9.75 3.16 -17.10
CA CYS A 483 8.46 3.18 -16.39
C CYS A 483 8.62 3.23 -14.88
N HIS A 484 9.62 2.53 -14.35
CA HIS A 484 9.92 2.55 -12.92
C HIS A 484 10.40 3.94 -12.46
N PHE A 485 11.24 4.61 -13.25
CA PHE A 485 11.62 5.99 -12.97
C PHE A 485 10.44 6.97 -13.11
N LEU A 486 9.57 6.80 -14.11
CA LEU A 486 8.34 7.58 -14.24
C LEU A 486 7.42 7.45 -13.01
N ARG A 487 7.42 6.29 -12.34
CA ARG A 487 6.65 6.06 -11.12
C ARG A 487 7.00 7.02 -9.97
N TYR A 488 8.24 7.50 -9.91
CA TYR A 488 8.67 8.49 -8.92
C TYR A 488 8.41 9.93 -9.35
N SER A 489 7.92 10.14 -10.57
CA SER A 489 7.49 11.46 -11.02
C SER A 489 6.21 11.88 -10.31
N ARG A 490 6.13 13.15 -9.94
CA ARG A 490 4.96 13.74 -9.28
C ARG A 490 3.71 13.70 -10.16
N MET A 491 3.87 13.78 -11.49
CA MET A 491 2.78 13.79 -12.47
C MET A 491 2.41 12.40 -12.99
N TYR A 492 3.39 11.51 -13.18
CA TYR A 492 3.22 10.23 -13.87
C TYR A 492 3.35 9.01 -12.96
N GLY A 493 3.35 9.20 -11.63
CA GLY A 493 3.65 8.13 -10.68
C GLY A 493 2.78 6.88 -10.85
N GLN A 494 1.48 7.02 -10.97
CA GLN A 494 0.57 5.90 -11.19
C GLN A 494 0.59 5.41 -12.65
N ALA A 495 0.77 6.32 -13.61
CA ALA A 495 0.84 6.00 -15.03
C ALA A 495 2.05 5.12 -15.38
N GLY A 496 3.19 5.29 -14.67
CA GLY A 496 4.40 4.50 -14.90
C GLY A 496 4.18 2.99 -14.71
N GLY A 497 3.50 2.57 -13.63
CA GLY A 497 3.18 1.16 -13.42
C GLY A 497 2.26 0.56 -14.49
N ILE A 498 1.26 1.34 -14.90
CA ILE A 498 0.31 0.94 -15.96
C ILE A 498 1.03 0.84 -17.30
N SER A 499 1.89 1.81 -17.60
CA SER A 499 2.68 1.84 -18.82
C SER A 499 3.63 0.65 -18.94
N ALA A 500 4.26 0.25 -17.81
CA ALA A 500 5.07 -0.96 -17.76
C ALA A 500 4.26 -2.22 -18.12
N ALA A 501 3.04 -2.35 -17.57
CA ALA A 501 2.16 -3.47 -17.85
C ALA A 501 1.73 -3.52 -19.32
N ILE A 502 1.28 -2.39 -19.87
CA ILE A 502 0.81 -2.30 -21.26
C ILE A 502 1.96 -2.55 -22.25
N GLY A 503 3.13 -1.95 -22.03
CA GLY A 503 4.30 -2.19 -22.86
C GLY A 503 4.76 -3.67 -22.82
N ALA A 504 4.78 -4.28 -21.64
CA ALA A 504 5.10 -5.71 -21.52
C ALA A 504 4.09 -6.59 -22.26
N LEU A 505 2.81 -6.26 -22.19
CA LEU A 505 1.75 -6.96 -22.92
C LEU A 505 1.90 -6.86 -24.44
N LEU A 506 2.21 -5.67 -24.95
CA LEU A 506 2.40 -5.44 -26.39
C LEU A 506 3.64 -6.14 -26.93
N ILE A 507 4.70 -6.21 -26.15
CA ILE A 507 5.96 -6.84 -26.55
C ILE A 507 5.88 -8.36 -26.47
N LEU A 508 5.27 -8.91 -25.43
CA LEU A 508 5.34 -10.34 -25.09
C LEU A 508 4.04 -11.11 -25.36
N GLY A 509 2.88 -10.46 -25.32
CA GLY A 509 1.58 -11.14 -25.45
C GLY A 509 1.03 -11.24 -26.87
N ARG A 510 1.85 -11.06 -27.90
CA ARG A 510 1.40 -10.83 -29.28
C ARG A 510 1.32 -12.07 -30.16
N ASP A 511 1.58 -13.26 -29.68
CA ASP A 511 1.76 -14.44 -30.56
C ASP A 511 0.55 -14.79 -31.44
N ASN A 512 -0.65 -14.24 -31.18
CA ASN A 512 -1.88 -14.53 -31.92
C ASN A 512 -2.62 -13.28 -32.45
N TYR A 513 -1.99 -12.09 -32.42
CA TYR A 513 -2.66 -10.85 -32.78
C TYR A 513 -2.01 -10.21 -34.00
N GLY A 514 -2.75 -9.95 -35.06
CA GLY A 514 -2.37 -9.35 -36.32
C GLY A 514 -1.26 -8.27 -36.33
N ALA A 515 -1.38 -7.22 -37.13
CA ALA A 515 -0.38 -6.15 -37.17
C ALA A 515 -0.27 -5.39 -35.82
N PRO A 516 0.94 -4.97 -35.40
CA PRO A 516 1.16 -4.28 -34.11
C PRO A 516 0.33 -3.01 -33.93
N SER A 517 0.14 -2.28 -35.01
CA SER A 517 -0.69 -1.04 -35.02
C SER A 517 -2.16 -1.34 -34.76
N GLU A 518 -2.71 -2.37 -35.37
CA GLU A 518 -4.09 -2.80 -35.16
C GLU A 518 -4.31 -3.26 -33.71
N PHE A 519 -3.37 -4.04 -33.19
CA PHE A 519 -3.41 -4.48 -31.79
C PHE A 519 -3.35 -3.31 -30.79
N ALA A 520 -2.49 -2.32 -31.03
CA ALA A 520 -2.37 -1.16 -30.17
C ALA A 520 -3.63 -0.27 -30.24
N ILE A 521 -4.22 -0.07 -31.42
CA ILE A 521 -5.46 0.68 -31.60
C ILE A 521 -6.60 -0.03 -30.88
N ALA A 522 -6.73 -1.35 -31.06
CA ALA A 522 -7.74 -2.15 -30.34
C ALA A 522 -7.59 -1.99 -28.81
N ARG A 523 -6.35 -2.01 -28.29
CA ARG A 523 -6.06 -1.80 -26.85
C ARG A 523 -6.52 -0.44 -26.34
N ILE A 524 -6.27 0.63 -27.11
CA ILE A 524 -6.67 1.99 -26.73
C ILE A 524 -8.20 2.10 -26.73
N ILE A 525 -8.86 1.55 -27.74
CA ILE A 525 -10.33 1.60 -27.83
C ILE A 525 -10.97 0.80 -26.68
N GLU A 526 -10.52 -0.42 -26.43
CA GLU A 526 -11.05 -1.27 -25.35
C GLU A 526 -10.79 -0.66 -23.97
N ALA A 527 -9.61 -0.10 -23.73
CA ALA A 527 -9.33 0.62 -22.50
C ALA A 527 -10.25 1.83 -22.34
N SER A 528 -10.54 2.56 -23.44
CA SER A 528 -11.47 3.70 -23.44
C SER A 528 -12.89 3.26 -23.13
N ILE A 529 -13.37 2.17 -23.73
CA ILE A 529 -14.70 1.60 -23.43
C ILE A 529 -14.79 1.26 -21.93
N GLY A 530 -13.79 0.55 -21.40
CA GLY A 530 -13.75 0.22 -19.99
C GLY A 530 -13.79 1.45 -19.09
N LEU A 531 -12.95 2.43 -19.35
CA LEU A 531 -12.88 3.66 -18.54
C LEU A 531 -14.15 4.50 -18.63
N LEU A 532 -14.79 4.57 -19.79
CA LEU A 532 -16.08 5.24 -19.95
C LEU A 532 -17.17 4.56 -19.12
N CYS A 533 -17.28 3.22 -19.16
CA CYS A 533 -18.20 2.47 -18.32
C CYS A 533 -17.94 2.73 -16.83
N PHE A 534 -16.69 2.73 -16.41
CA PHE A 534 -16.30 2.99 -15.03
C PHE A 534 -16.69 4.40 -14.57
N LEU A 535 -16.39 5.43 -15.37
CA LEU A 535 -16.76 6.80 -15.06
C LEU A 535 -18.27 7.03 -15.06
N THR A 536 -19.00 6.45 -16.01
CA THR A 536 -20.46 6.55 -16.09
C THR A 536 -21.13 5.99 -14.85
N VAL A 537 -20.69 4.81 -14.40
CA VAL A 537 -21.21 4.21 -13.17
C VAL A 537 -20.81 5.06 -11.95
N GLU A 538 -19.58 5.53 -11.86
CA GLU A 538 -19.17 6.40 -10.75
C GLU A 538 -20.00 7.67 -10.68
N ILE A 539 -20.28 8.31 -11.82
CA ILE A 539 -21.13 9.51 -11.91
C ILE A 539 -22.58 9.19 -11.51
N ALA A 540 -23.14 8.05 -11.96
CA ALA A 540 -24.51 7.64 -11.61
C ALA A 540 -24.74 7.44 -10.11
N PHE A 541 -23.67 7.07 -9.36
CA PHE A 541 -23.74 6.89 -7.91
C PHE A 541 -23.24 8.12 -7.13
N ILE A 542 -23.17 9.29 -7.74
CA ILE A 542 -22.74 10.54 -7.07
C ILE A 542 -23.85 11.10 -6.14
N GLN A 543 -25.07 10.63 -6.27
CA GLN A 543 -26.15 10.97 -5.35
C GLN A 543 -26.04 10.09 -4.09
#